data_6562a4ba6e51f0f7c6a9ab07f4e5d4d2
#
_entry.id   6562a4ba6e51f0f7c6a9ab07f4e5d4d2
#
_cell.length_a   1.000
_cell.length_b   1.000
_cell.length_c   1.000
_cell.angle_alpha   90.00
_cell.angle_beta   90.00
_cell.angle_gamma   90.00
#
_symmetry.space_group_name_H-M   'P 1'
#
loop_
_entity.id
_entity.type
_entity.pdbx_description
1 polymer ?
#
loop_
_entity_poly.entity_id
_entity_poly.type
_entity_poly.pdbx_seq_one_letter_code
_entity_poly.pdbx_strand_id
1 'polypeptide(L)'
;MSYAGKNLKYIRKQREWTQEEMANQLQIKRSLVGAYEEERAEPRLDVQEVICAKFNISLEQFLFEDLSETGGLSTGSNNSYLERRRSMKSDKSISLAPIVPFVPVKAAAGYLAGYADPEFLDELNTFTLPMLAPGDYRAFEIIGDSMLPTPSGSVIVGEKVDNMKEVKNSNTYIVVSNADGVVYKRVITNEAVTERLTLLSDNPLYEPYQVNTQDIVEIWKAVYIIQKAGAQPMWNVDQLAGVVNNLQDQITNMKRTMN
;
A
#
# COMPACT_ATOMS: atom_id res chain seq x y z
N MET A 1 16.74 -25.57 2.55
CA MET A 1 17.15 -26.46 1.43
C MET A 1 16.35 -26.03 0.22
N SER A 2 16.98 -25.91 -0.93
CA SER A 2 16.31 -25.56 -2.19
C SER A 2 15.75 -26.83 -2.83
N TYR A 3 14.53 -26.77 -3.38
CA TYR A 3 13.91 -27.87 -4.13
C TYR A 3 14.27 -27.85 -5.62
N ALA A 4 15.13 -26.93 -6.07
CA ALA A 4 15.43 -26.69 -7.48
C ALA A 4 15.81 -27.96 -8.26
N GLY A 5 16.72 -28.78 -7.72
CA GLY A 5 17.16 -30.03 -8.37
C GLY A 5 16.05 -31.08 -8.45
N LYS A 6 15.31 -31.25 -7.35
CA LYS A 6 14.16 -32.16 -7.25
C LYS A 6 13.05 -31.76 -8.23
N ASN A 7 12.75 -30.48 -8.28
CA ASN A 7 11.73 -29.94 -9.17
C ASN A 7 12.14 -30.01 -10.64
N LEU A 8 13.40 -29.74 -10.97
CA LEU A 8 13.92 -29.91 -12.34
C LEU A 8 13.76 -31.36 -12.82
N LYS A 9 14.12 -32.32 -11.97
CA LYS A 9 13.96 -33.76 -12.25
C LYS A 9 12.49 -34.14 -12.40
N TYR A 10 11.61 -33.60 -11.57
CA TYR A 10 10.17 -33.83 -11.65
C TYR A 10 9.60 -33.31 -12.97
N ILE A 11 9.88 -32.04 -13.32
CA ILE A 11 9.45 -31.44 -14.59
C ILE A 11 9.90 -32.23 -15.79
N ARG A 12 11.16 -32.66 -15.80
CA ARG A 12 11.71 -33.49 -16.89
C ARG A 12 10.96 -34.82 -17.03
N LYS A 13 10.73 -35.52 -15.91
CA LYS A 13 10.00 -36.79 -15.91
C LYS A 13 8.55 -36.65 -16.35
N GLN A 14 7.85 -35.58 -15.93
CA GLN A 14 6.49 -35.30 -16.38
C GLN A 14 6.37 -35.06 -17.90
N ARG A 15 7.47 -34.65 -18.53
CA ARG A 15 7.57 -34.46 -19.98
C ARG A 15 8.14 -35.65 -20.71
N GLU A 16 8.45 -36.73 -19.97
CA GLU A 16 9.11 -37.94 -20.50
C GLU A 16 10.44 -37.63 -21.20
N TRP A 17 11.13 -36.57 -20.82
CA TRP A 17 12.38 -36.12 -21.40
C TRP A 17 13.58 -36.82 -20.77
N THR A 18 14.60 -37.09 -21.62
CA THR A 18 15.95 -37.44 -21.17
C THR A 18 16.67 -36.19 -20.63
N GLN A 19 17.76 -36.39 -19.89
CA GLN A 19 18.60 -35.27 -19.46
C GLN A 19 19.19 -34.50 -20.64
N GLU A 20 19.44 -35.14 -21.76
CA GLU A 20 19.91 -34.51 -22.99
C GLU A 20 18.86 -33.61 -23.61
N GLU A 21 17.62 -34.06 -23.71
CA GLU A 21 16.49 -33.23 -24.20
C GLU A 21 16.23 -32.04 -23.29
N MET A 22 16.26 -32.24 -21.98
CA MET A 22 16.12 -31.12 -21.01
C MET A 22 17.25 -30.12 -21.21
N ALA A 23 18.49 -30.57 -21.37
CA ALA A 23 19.64 -29.69 -21.59
C ALA A 23 19.49 -28.88 -22.88
N ASN A 24 19.04 -29.49 -23.96
CA ASN A 24 18.76 -28.82 -25.22
C ASN A 24 17.65 -27.79 -25.07
N GLN A 25 16.61 -28.11 -24.30
CA GLN A 25 15.50 -27.19 -24.03
C GLN A 25 15.92 -25.97 -23.22
N LEU A 26 16.88 -26.11 -22.32
CA LEU A 26 17.40 -25.03 -21.45
C LEU A 26 18.66 -24.39 -22.04
N GLN A 27 19.15 -24.84 -23.20
CA GLN A 27 20.38 -24.36 -23.84
C GLN A 27 21.63 -24.46 -22.94
N ILE A 28 21.70 -25.51 -22.12
CA ILE A 28 22.83 -25.78 -21.21
C ILE A 28 23.45 -27.15 -21.53
N LYS A 29 24.61 -27.45 -20.96
CA LYS A 29 25.25 -28.77 -21.11
C LYS A 29 24.48 -29.83 -20.31
N ARG A 30 24.34 -31.06 -20.88
CA ARG A 30 23.73 -32.21 -20.20
C ARG A 30 24.33 -32.47 -18.82
N SER A 31 25.66 -32.33 -18.69
CA SER A 31 26.35 -32.52 -17.41
C SER A 31 25.84 -31.57 -16.29
N LEU A 32 25.38 -30.36 -16.63
CA LEU A 32 24.79 -29.42 -15.70
C LEU A 32 23.41 -29.89 -15.25
N VAL A 33 22.58 -30.42 -16.16
CA VAL A 33 21.28 -30.98 -15.78
C VAL A 33 21.46 -32.11 -14.78
N GLY A 34 22.40 -33.02 -15.03
CA GLY A 34 22.71 -34.10 -14.09
C GLY A 34 23.21 -33.60 -12.75
N ALA A 35 24.09 -32.56 -12.73
CA ALA A 35 24.60 -31.98 -11.51
C ALA A 35 23.50 -31.29 -10.68
N TYR A 36 22.55 -30.63 -11.35
CA TYR A 36 21.41 -29.99 -10.70
C TYR A 36 20.42 -31.01 -10.11
N GLU A 37 20.06 -32.03 -10.87
CA GLU A 37 19.15 -33.10 -10.44
C GLU A 37 19.70 -33.98 -9.31
N GLU A 38 21.01 -34.09 -9.21
CA GLU A 38 21.71 -34.81 -8.14
C GLU A 38 22.12 -33.87 -6.97
N GLU A 39 21.68 -32.61 -6.98
CA GLU A 39 21.95 -31.60 -5.97
C GLU A 39 23.44 -31.34 -5.71
N ARG A 40 24.31 -31.71 -6.70
CA ARG A 40 25.76 -31.43 -6.64
C ARG A 40 26.10 -29.97 -6.98
N ALA A 41 25.18 -29.29 -7.66
CA ALA A 41 25.27 -27.85 -7.97
C ALA A 41 23.87 -27.24 -8.00
N GLU A 42 23.75 -25.98 -7.70
CA GLU A 42 22.50 -25.23 -7.89
C GLU A 42 22.49 -24.53 -9.25
N PRO A 43 21.31 -24.47 -9.93
CA PRO A 43 21.17 -23.69 -11.14
C PRO A 43 21.48 -22.22 -10.87
N ARG A 44 22.24 -21.58 -11.77
CA ARG A 44 22.47 -20.12 -11.69
C ARG A 44 21.18 -19.37 -11.98
N LEU A 45 21.09 -18.10 -11.53
CA LEU A 45 19.88 -17.30 -11.65
C LEU A 45 19.35 -17.22 -13.09
N ASP A 46 20.24 -17.00 -14.06
CA ASP A 46 19.91 -16.99 -15.48
C ASP A 46 19.23 -18.28 -15.97
N VAL A 47 19.70 -19.43 -15.48
CA VAL A 47 19.10 -20.75 -15.79
C VAL A 47 17.77 -20.92 -15.06
N GLN A 48 17.66 -20.45 -13.82
CA GLN A 48 16.40 -20.50 -13.06
C GLN A 48 15.32 -19.68 -13.75
N GLU A 49 15.64 -18.47 -14.22
CA GLU A 49 14.71 -17.62 -14.98
C GLU A 49 14.22 -18.30 -16.26
N VAL A 50 15.11 -18.94 -17.01
CA VAL A 50 14.76 -19.71 -18.22
C VAL A 50 13.84 -20.87 -17.88
N ILE A 51 14.10 -21.61 -16.78
CA ILE A 51 13.24 -22.69 -16.32
C ILE A 51 11.85 -22.16 -15.95
N CYS A 52 11.80 -21.10 -15.14
CA CYS A 52 10.56 -20.51 -14.68
C CYS A 52 9.70 -20.01 -15.84
N ALA A 53 10.29 -19.27 -16.77
CA ALA A 53 9.60 -18.77 -17.96
C ALA A 53 9.09 -19.90 -18.87
N LYS A 54 9.92 -20.92 -19.10
CA LYS A 54 9.61 -22.03 -20.01
C LYS A 54 8.50 -22.94 -19.50
N PHE A 55 8.47 -23.17 -18.19
CA PHE A 55 7.52 -24.08 -17.57
C PHE A 55 6.36 -23.38 -16.89
N ASN A 56 6.32 -22.04 -16.99
CA ASN A 56 5.28 -21.18 -16.41
C ASN A 56 5.09 -21.42 -14.90
N ILE A 57 6.19 -21.46 -14.17
CA ILE A 57 6.24 -21.59 -12.71
C ILE A 57 6.95 -20.37 -12.13
N SER A 58 6.59 -19.97 -10.91
CA SER A 58 7.31 -18.89 -10.22
C SER A 58 8.65 -19.37 -9.69
N LEU A 59 9.59 -18.44 -9.50
CA LEU A 59 10.89 -18.73 -8.90
C LEU A 59 10.72 -19.28 -7.47
N GLU A 60 9.75 -18.76 -6.74
CA GLU A 60 9.39 -19.21 -5.40
C GLU A 60 8.95 -20.68 -5.41
N GLN A 61 8.05 -21.06 -6.33
CA GLN A 61 7.62 -22.45 -6.50
C GLN A 61 8.78 -23.35 -6.88
N PHE A 62 9.64 -22.89 -7.79
CA PHE A 62 10.78 -23.70 -8.24
C PHE A 62 11.79 -23.96 -7.11
N LEU A 63 12.03 -22.99 -6.23
CA LEU A 63 13.05 -23.05 -5.18
C LEU A 63 12.55 -23.62 -3.84
N PHE A 64 11.31 -23.31 -3.45
CA PHE A 64 10.84 -23.53 -2.08
C PHE A 64 9.64 -24.46 -1.94
N GLU A 65 8.97 -24.85 -3.05
CA GLU A 65 7.86 -25.81 -3.03
C GLU A 65 8.30 -27.14 -3.64
N ASP A 66 7.78 -28.25 -3.12
CA ASP A 66 7.94 -29.57 -3.77
C ASP A 66 6.84 -29.76 -4.81
N LEU A 67 7.18 -29.56 -6.08
CA LEU A 67 6.22 -29.69 -7.19
C LEU A 67 5.68 -31.12 -7.36
N SER A 68 6.34 -32.13 -6.80
CA SER A 68 5.86 -33.50 -6.84
C SER A 68 4.70 -33.78 -5.89
N GLU A 69 4.60 -33.00 -4.80
CA GLU A 69 3.54 -33.10 -3.80
C GLU A 69 2.35 -32.20 -4.12
N THR A 70 2.59 -31.05 -4.77
CA THR A 70 1.56 -30.07 -5.11
C THR A 70 0.74 -30.39 -6.36
N GLY A 71 0.97 -31.56 -6.98
CA GLY A 71 0.09 -32.08 -8.03
C GLY A 71 0.32 -31.52 -9.44
N GLY A 72 1.53 -31.06 -9.73
CA GLY A 72 1.98 -30.87 -11.13
C GLY A 72 1.76 -29.47 -11.70
N LEU A 73 2.39 -29.26 -12.85
CA LEU A 73 2.30 -28.09 -13.72
C LEU A 73 0.84 -27.83 -14.13
N SER A 74 0.12 -27.04 -13.36
CA SER A 74 -1.18 -26.55 -13.82
C SER A 74 -0.94 -25.56 -14.97
N THR A 75 -1.19 -26.02 -16.17
CA THR A 75 -1.34 -25.19 -17.37
C THR A 75 -2.56 -24.32 -17.16
N GLY A 76 -2.36 -23.13 -16.69
CA GLY A 76 -3.48 -22.22 -16.55
C GLY A 76 -3.14 -20.91 -15.92
N SER A 77 -3.09 -19.91 -16.75
CA SER A 77 -3.56 -18.55 -16.48
C SER A 77 -3.14 -17.92 -15.14
N ASN A 78 -2.57 -16.74 -15.20
CA ASN A 78 -2.26 -15.79 -14.11
C ASN A 78 -3.37 -15.57 -13.06
N ASN A 79 -4.44 -16.36 -13.07
CA ASN A 79 -5.59 -16.27 -12.16
C ASN A 79 -5.48 -17.19 -10.93
N SER A 80 -4.55 -18.17 -10.91
CA SER A 80 -4.44 -19.11 -9.79
C SER A 80 -3.83 -18.47 -8.53
N TYR A 81 -3.05 -17.42 -8.69
CA TYR A 81 -2.48 -16.64 -7.58
C TYR A 81 -3.58 -15.94 -6.75
N LEU A 82 -4.62 -15.46 -7.43
CA LEU A 82 -5.77 -14.81 -6.78
C LEU A 82 -6.76 -15.82 -6.19
N GLU A 83 -6.88 -17.02 -6.76
CA GLU A 83 -7.78 -18.07 -6.26
C GLU A 83 -7.19 -18.83 -5.07
N ARG A 84 -5.86 -19.10 -5.04
CA ARG A 84 -5.18 -19.62 -3.84
C ARG A 84 -5.28 -18.64 -2.66
N ARG A 85 -5.27 -17.33 -2.89
CA ARG A 85 -5.54 -16.33 -1.87
C ARG A 85 -6.95 -16.46 -1.26
N ARG A 86 -7.92 -17.00 -2.02
CA ARG A 86 -9.30 -17.22 -1.54
C ARG A 86 -9.50 -18.53 -0.78
N SER A 87 -8.75 -19.60 -1.10
CA SER A 87 -8.89 -20.89 -0.43
C SER A 87 -8.07 -21.03 0.87
N MET A 88 -7.05 -20.22 1.07
CA MET A 88 -6.26 -20.17 2.32
C MET A 88 -6.96 -19.42 3.48
N LYS A 89 -8.25 -19.16 3.39
CA LYS A 89 -9.04 -18.50 4.44
C LYS A 89 -9.36 -19.38 5.65
N SER A 90 -8.79 -20.57 5.79
CA SER A 90 -9.17 -21.51 6.84
C SER A 90 -8.08 -21.93 7.83
N ASP A 91 -6.83 -21.56 7.66
CA ASP A 91 -5.82 -21.81 8.71
C ASP A 91 -4.97 -20.55 8.91
N LYS A 92 -4.72 -20.18 10.18
CA LYS A 92 -3.98 -19.02 10.68
C LYS A 92 -2.87 -18.54 9.72
N SER A 93 -3.25 -17.94 8.60
CA SER A 93 -2.36 -17.39 7.60
C SER A 93 -1.67 -16.16 8.20
N ILE A 94 -0.38 -16.11 8.10
CA ILE A 94 0.38 -14.88 8.10
C ILE A 94 -0.28 -13.98 7.07
N SER A 95 -1.15 -13.08 7.52
CA SER A 95 -1.73 -12.04 6.67
C SER A 95 -0.55 -11.16 6.26
N LEU A 96 -0.08 -11.34 5.03
CA LEU A 96 0.87 -10.39 4.44
C LEU A 96 0.20 -9.03 4.50
N ALA A 97 0.78 -8.10 5.26
CA ALA A 97 0.27 -6.74 5.38
C ALA A 97 0.11 -6.13 3.97
N PRO A 98 -0.94 -5.36 3.72
CA PRO A 98 -1.14 -4.72 2.43
C PRO A 98 0.08 -3.88 2.02
N ILE A 99 0.43 -3.94 0.74
CA ILE A 99 1.44 -3.06 0.16
C ILE A 99 0.78 -1.71 -0.06
N VAL A 100 1.41 -0.66 0.46
CA VAL A 100 0.92 0.72 0.40
C VAL A 100 1.83 1.54 -0.50
N PRO A 101 1.39 1.93 -1.71
CA PRO A 101 2.12 2.88 -2.56
C PRO A 101 2.18 4.25 -1.89
N PHE A 102 3.36 4.88 -1.95
CA PHE A 102 3.61 6.19 -1.35
C PHE A 102 3.70 7.27 -2.43
N VAL A 103 2.84 8.26 -2.34
CA VAL A 103 2.78 9.44 -3.20
C VAL A 103 3.46 10.61 -2.48
N PRO A 104 4.72 10.93 -2.78
CA PRO A 104 5.37 12.11 -2.23
C PRO A 104 4.79 13.39 -2.87
N VAL A 105 4.94 14.52 -2.19
CA VAL A 105 4.47 15.84 -2.68
C VAL A 105 4.94 16.13 -4.12
N LYS A 106 6.17 15.78 -4.44
CA LYS A 106 6.73 15.98 -5.78
C LYS A 106 6.01 15.20 -6.88
N ALA A 107 5.42 14.05 -6.52
CA ALA A 107 4.65 13.22 -7.43
C ALA A 107 3.17 13.63 -7.51
N ALA A 108 2.67 14.42 -6.55
CA ALA A 108 1.26 14.80 -6.48
C ALA A 108 0.77 15.55 -7.74
N ALA A 109 1.60 16.38 -8.36
CA ALA A 109 1.26 17.05 -9.62
C ALA A 109 1.15 16.08 -10.81
N GLY A 110 2.03 15.07 -10.88
CA GLY A 110 1.98 14.01 -11.90
C GLY A 110 0.92 12.95 -11.60
N TYR A 111 0.53 12.84 -10.35
CA TYR A 111 -0.44 11.87 -9.89
C TYR A 111 -1.81 12.00 -10.57
N LEU A 112 -2.29 13.23 -10.78
CA LEU A 112 -3.53 13.46 -11.52
C LEU A 112 -3.50 12.98 -12.97
N ALA A 113 -2.32 12.95 -13.59
CA ALA A 113 -2.17 12.44 -14.95
C ALA A 113 -1.96 10.92 -15.00
N GLY A 114 -1.38 10.34 -13.94
CA GLY A 114 -0.95 8.94 -13.90
C GLY A 114 -1.67 8.05 -12.88
N TYR A 115 -2.66 8.54 -12.13
CA TYR A 115 -3.31 7.77 -11.06
C TYR A 115 -3.96 6.46 -11.52
N ALA A 116 -4.40 6.40 -12.77
CA ALA A 116 -5.00 5.22 -13.40
C ALA A 116 -4.00 4.39 -14.21
N ASP A 117 -2.75 4.85 -14.35
CA ASP A 117 -1.71 4.15 -15.08
C ASP A 117 -0.98 3.18 -14.15
N PRO A 118 -1.07 1.86 -14.38
CA PRO A 118 -0.36 0.87 -13.58
C PRO A 118 1.16 1.08 -13.58
N GLU A 119 1.77 1.49 -14.70
CA GLU A 119 3.21 1.71 -14.79
C GLU A 119 3.65 2.86 -13.87
N PHE A 120 2.88 3.94 -13.80
CA PHE A 120 3.16 5.03 -12.87
C PHE A 120 3.04 4.59 -11.39
N LEU A 121 2.06 3.74 -11.07
CA LEU A 121 1.86 3.24 -9.71
C LEU A 121 2.97 2.27 -9.30
N ASP A 122 3.47 1.46 -10.23
CA ASP A 122 4.57 0.51 -9.99
C ASP A 122 5.91 1.21 -9.75
N GLU A 123 6.10 2.43 -10.27
CA GLU A 123 7.29 3.26 -10.01
C GLU A 123 7.30 3.91 -8.62
N LEU A 124 6.14 3.96 -7.94
CA LEU A 124 6.07 4.54 -6.60
C LEU A 124 6.77 3.65 -5.56
N ASN A 125 7.48 4.28 -4.63
CA ASN A 125 7.99 3.57 -3.47
C ASN A 125 6.82 2.97 -2.67
N THR A 126 7.01 1.77 -2.16
CA THR A 126 5.99 1.08 -1.38
C THR A 126 6.50 0.73 0.02
N PHE A 127 5.59 0.59 0.96
CA PHE A 127 5.87 0.08 2.30
C PHE A 127 4.69 -0.77 2.80
N THR A 128 4.86 -1.45 3.92
CA THR A 128 3.80 -2.25 4.56
C THR A 128 3.58 -1.80 5.99
N LEU A 129 2.32 -1.82 6.44
CA LEU A 129 1.94 -1.58 7.83
C LEU A 129 1.20 -2.81 8.36
N PRO A 130 1.78 -3.53 9.34
CA PRO A 130 1.20 -4.79 9.85
C PRO A 130 -0.19 -4.64 10.47
N MET A 131 -0.57 -3.42 10.88
CA MET A 131 -1.86 -3.13 11.50
C MET A 131 -2.99 -2.89 10.48
N LEU A 132 -2.71 -2.85 9.18
CA LEU A 132 -3.74 -2.66 8.17
C LEU A 132 -4.50 -3.98 7.94
N ALA A 133 -5.82 -3.87 7.87
CA ALA A 133 -6.68 -4.95 7.39
C ALA A 133 -6.48 -5.17 5.87
N PRO A 134 -6.89 -6.32 5.31
CA PRO A 134 -6.89 -6.49 3.84
C PRO A 134 -7.76 -5.43 3.17
N GLY A 135 -7.18 -4.71 2.20
CA GLY A 135 -7.86 -3.62 1.49
C GLY A 135 -6.92 -2.91 0.54
N ASP A 136 -7.46 -1.93 -0.17
CA ASP A 136 -6.74 -1.04 -1.07
C ASP A 136 -6.32 0.21 -0.30
N TYR A 137 -5.00 0.46 -0.22
CA TYR A 137 -4.43 1.57 0.53
C TYR A 137 -3.47 2.39 -0.32
N ARG A 138 -3.39 3.67 -0.02
CA ARG A 138 -2.39 4.57 -0.58
C ARG A 138 -1.98 5.59 0.47
N ALA A 139 -0.71 5.98 0.45
CA ALA A 139 -0.17 6.94 1.38
C ALA A 139 0.19 8.23 0.63
N PHE A 140 -0.15 9.36 1.20
CA PHE A 140 0.06 10.67 0.59
C PHE A 140 0.83 11.57 1.55
N GLU A 141 1.93 12.14 1.11
CA GLU A 141 2.63 13.18 1.84
C GLU A 141 1.87 14.50 1.68
N ILE A 142 1.54 15.14 2.80
CA ILE A 142 0.81 16.43 2.81
C ILE A 142 1.74 17.58 3.16
N ILE A 143 1.46 18.75 2.59
CA ILE A 143 2.13 20.02 2.91
C ILE A 143 1.10 21.07 3.31
N GLY A 144 1.58 22.07 4.05
CA GLY A 144 0.75 23.17 4.54
C GLY A 144 0.28 22.93 5.97
N ASP A 145 -0.53 23.86 6.45
CA ASP A 145 -1.00 23.95 7.82
C ASP A 145 -2.54 23.96 7.94
N SER A 146 -3.22 23.66 6.83
CA SER A 146 -4.70 23.68 6.79
C SER A 146 -5.36 22.61 7.67
N MET A 147 -4.62 21.56 8.01
CA MET A 147 -5.13 20.45 8.83
C MET A 147 -4.40 20.34 10.18
N LEU A 148 -3.99 21.45 10.74
CA LEU A 148 -3.48 21.47 12.12
C LEU A 148 -4.52 20.87 13.08
N PRO A 149 -4.09 20.00 14.02
CA PRO A 149 -2.72 19.80 14.50
C PRO A 149 -1.84 18.83 13.67
N THR A 150 -2.31 18.29 12.55
CA THR A 150 -1.48 17.45 11.67
C THR A 150 -0.43 18.32 10.98
N PRO A 151 0.88 18.13 11.26
CA PRO A 151 1.91 19.01 10.74
C PRO A 151 2.21 18.76 9.28
N SER A 152 2.73 19.78 8.59
CA SER A 152 3.29 19.66 7.24
C SER A 152 4.39 18.58 7.18
N GLY A 153 4.43 17.80 6.11
CA GLY A 153 5.34 16.67 5.94
C GLY A 153 4.86 15.38 6.63
N SER A 154 3.62 15.37 7.14
CA SER A 154 2.96 14.12 7.57
C SER A 154 2.56 13.28 6.37
N VAL A 155 2.54 11.96 6.57
CA VAL A 155 2.06 11.00 5.58
C VAL A 155 0.72 10.45 6.04
N ILE A 156 -0.31 10.63 5.23
CA ILE A 156 -1.66 10.14 5.49
C ILE A 156 -1.85 8.83 4.73
N VAL A 157 -2.11 7.75 5.46
CA VAL A 157 -2.50 6.47 4.87
C VAL A 157 -4.01 6.47 4.70
N GLY A 158 -4.46 6.36 3.46
CA GLY A 158 -5.86 6.31 3.09
C GLY A 158 -6.30 4.92 2.63
N GLU A 159 -7.49 4.52 3.03
CA GLU A 159 -8.24 3.38 2.50
C GLU A 159 -9.13 3.86 1.37
N LYS A 160 -9.11 3.18 0.23
CA LYS A 160 -9.90 3.56 -0.93
C LYS A 160 -11.38 3.52 -0.64
N VAL A 161 -12.10 4.53 -1.11
CA VAL A 161 -13.57 4.57 -1.05
C VAL A 161 -14.08 4.44 -2.48
N ASP A 162 -14.71 3.31 -2.79
CA ASP A 162 -15.20 3.02 -4.13
C ASP A 162 -16.55 3.68 -4.42
N ASN A 163 -17.33 3.98 -3.38
CA ASN A 163 -18.66 4.56 -3.51
C ASN A 163 -18.79 5.82 -2.65
N MET A 164 -19.17 6.94 -3.25
CA MET A 164 -19.41 8.21 -2.54
C MET A 164 -20.45 8.11 -1.41
N LYS A 165 -21.35 7.13 -1.45
CA LYS A 165 -22.31 6.86 -0.37
C LYS A 165 -21.64 6.33 0.92
N GLU A 166 -20.42 5.84 0.81
CA GLU A 166 -19.65 5.34 1.97
C GLU A 166 -18.87 6.45 2.67
N VAL A 167 -18.86 7.65 2.09
CA VAL A 167 -18.24 8.82 2.68
C VAL A 167 -19.02 9.24 3.92
N LYS A 168 -18.37 9.11 5.08
CA LYS A 168 -18.99 9.44 6.37
C LYS A 168 -18.74 10.90 6.72
N ASN A 169 -19.81 11.55 7.16
CA ASN A 169 -19.77 12.93 7.63
C ASN A 169 -18.73 13.12 8.74
N SER A 170 -18.06 14.27 8.73
CA SER A 170 -17.06 14.69 9.72
C SER A 170 -15.79 13.83 9.80
N ASN A 171 -15.58 12.87 8.90
CA ASN A 171 -14.33 12.15 8.82
C ASN A 171 -13.33 12.86 7.90
N THR A 172 -12.05 12.55 8.07
CA THR A 172 -10.98 13.10 7.24
C THR A 172 -10.66 12.17 6.05
N TYR A 173 -10.39 12.79 4.92
CA TYR A 173 -10.15 12.12 3.64
C TYR A 173 -9.00 12.80 2.88
N ILE A 174 -8.30 12.02 2.10
CA ILE A 174 -7.58 12.54 0.94
C ILE A 174 -8.59 12.59 -0.20
N VAL A 175 -8.76 13.77 -0.77
CA VAL A 175 -9.61 13.99 -1.94
C VAL A 175 -8.70 14.37 -3.10
N VAL A 176 -8.81 13.62 -4.19
CA VAL A 176 -8.10 13.89 -5.44
C VAL A 176 -9.10 14.44 -6.42
N SER A 177 -8.92 15.69 -6.83
CA SER A 177 -9.82 16.35 -7.79
C SER A 177 -9.03 17.03 -8.91
N ASN A 178 -9.69 17.20 -10.06
CA ASN A 178 -9.07 17.90 -11.19
C ASN A 178 -8.81 19.39 -10.91
N ALA A 179 -9.57 19.99 -9.99
CA ALA A 179 -9.45 21.40 -9.65
C ALA A 179 -8.36 21.67 -8.60
N ASP A 180 -8.34 20.86 -7.53
CA ASP A 180 -7.52 21.14 -6.34
C ASP A 180 -6.30 20.23 -6.22
N GLY A 181 -6.18 19.22 -7.09
CA GLY A 181 -5.16 18.19 -6.96
C GLY A 181 -5.42 17.24 -5.80
N VAL A 182 -4.38 16.91 -5.05
CA VAL A 182 -4.43 16.05 -3.87
C VAL A 182 -4.53 16.92 -2.63
N VAL A 183 -5.66 16.83 -1.92
CA VAL A 183 -5.90 17.59 -0.69
C VAL A 183 -6.31 16.69 0.46
N TYR A 184 -5.83 17.00 1.67
CA TYR A 184 -6.27 16.35 2.90
C TYR A 184 -7.23 17.25 3.62
N LYS A 185 -8.48 16.81 3.82
CA LYS A 185 -9.57 17.64 4.38
C LYS A 185 -10.56 16.81 5.20
N ARG A 186 -11.32 17.46 6.03
CA ARG A 186 -12.51 16.91 6.67
C ARG A 186 -13.68 17.08 5.71
N VAL A 187 -14.41 15.99 5.47
CA VAL A 187 -15.57 16.03 4.57
C VAL A 187 -16.84 16.20 5.39
N ILE A 188 -17.60 17.22 5.03
CA ILE A 188 -18.96 17.43 5.52
C ILE A 188 -19.91 17.05 4.39
N THR A 189 -20.71 16.03 4.63
CA THR A 189 -21.73 15.57 3.69
C THR A 189 -23.11 15.79 4.27
N ASN A 190 -24.06 16.16 3.42
CA ASN A 190 -25.48 16.13 3.75
C ASN A 190 -26.09 14.95 2.99
N GLU A 191 -26.67 13.97 3.71
CA GLU A 191 -27.24 12.74 3.12
C GLU A 191 -28.23 13.00 1.98
N ALA A 192 -28.81 14.21 1.91
CA ALA A 192 -29.74 14.61 0.88
C ALA A 192 -29.10 15.13 -0.43
N VAL A 193 -27.80 15.45 -0.46
CA VAL A 193 -27.14 16.08 -1.62
C VAL A 193 -25.87 15.31 -1.99
N THR A 194 -25.98 14.43 -2.96
CA THR A 194 -24.87 13.63 -3.47
C THR A 194 -24.01 14.34 -4.53
N GLU A 195 -24.39 15.55 -4.94
CA GLU A 195 -23.71 16.26 -6.04
C GLU A 195 -22.50 17.08 -5.60
N ARG A 196 -22.40 17.42 -4.32
CA ARG A 196 -21.31 18.25 -3.78
C ARG A 196 -20.88 17.77 -2.41
N LEU A 197 -19.58 17.82 -2.17
CA LEU A 197 -18.97 17.65 -0.85
C LEU A 197 -18.45 18.99 -0.35
N THR A 198 -18.66 19.29 0.93
CA THR A 198 -18.01 20.43 1.58
C THR A 198 -16.71 19.95 2.20
N LEU A 199 -15.60 20.57 1.83
CA LEU A 199 -14.27 20.30 2.35
C LEU A 199 -13.95 21.36 3.43
N LEU A 200 -13.73 20.88 4.65
CA LEU A 200 -13.43 21.69 5.82
C LEU A 200 -11.98 21.45 6.23
N SER A 201 -11.29 22.52 6.55
CA SER A 201 -9.98 22.48 7.19
C SER A 201 -10.12 22.38 8.71
N ASP A 202 -9.26 21.60 9.38
CA ASP A 202 -9.24 21.56 10.85
C ASP A 202 -8.64 22.85 11.43
N ASN A 203 -7.82 23.57 10.65
CA ASN A 203 -7.35 24.91 10.97
C ASN A 203 -8.42 25.95 10.61
N PRO A 204 -9.01 26.67 11.60
CA PRO A 204 -10.11 27.60 11.38
C PRO A 204 -9.73 28.86 10.56
N LEU A 205 -8.45 29.06 10.25
CA LEU A 205 -8.00 30.14 9.38
C LEU A 205 -8.35 29.90 7.90
N TYR A 206 -8.75 28.69 7.55
CA TYR A 206 -9.11 28.29 6.20
C TYR A 206 -10.61 28.09 6.08
N GLU A 207 -11.24 28.89 5.23
CA GLU A 207 -12.68 28.80 4.98
C GLU A 207 -13.05 27.47 4.32
N PRO A 208 -14.23 26.90 4.68
CA PRO A 208 -14.77 25.74 3.99
C PRO A 208 -15.12 26.05 2.53
N TYR A 209 -14.96 25.08 1.65
CA TYR A 209 -15.35 25.22 0.26
C TYR A 209 -16.02 23.95 -0.27
N GLN A 210 -16.70 24.06 -1.41
CA GLN A 210 -17.44 22.98 -2.00
C GLN A 210 -16.74 22.46 -3.27
N VAL A 211 -16.75 21.14 -3.42
CA VAL A 211 -16.27 20.43 -4.63
C VAL A 211 -17.41 19.60 -5.19
N ASN A 212 -17.63 19.65 -6.51
CA ASN A 212 -18.61 18.78 -7.15
C ASN A 212 -18.09 17.34 -7.15
N THR A 213 -18.93 16.39 -6.86
CA THR A 213 -18.55 14.97 -6.85
C THR A 213 -18.08 14.46 -8.20
N GLN A 214 -18.53 15.11 -9.31
CA GLN A 214 -18.09 14.81 -10.67
C GLN A 214 -16.63 15.20 -10.94
N ASP A 215 -16.09 16.16 -10.19
CA ASP A 215 -14.71 16.63 -10.32
C ASP A 215 -13.73 15.78 -9.47
N ILE A 216 -14.28 14.93 -8.59
CA ILE A 216 -13.51 14.04 -7.73
C ILE A 216 -13.10 12.79 -8.51
N VAL A 217 -11.82 12.58 -8.61
CA VAL A 217 -11.21 11.46 -9.31
C VAL A 217 -11.06 10.26 -8.39
N GLU A 218 -10.57 10.48 -7.19
CA GLU A 218 -10.41 9.47 -6.14
C GLU A 218 -10.70 10.10 -4.77
N ILE A 219 -11.18 9.26 -3.86
CA ILE A 219 -11.34 9.62 -2.46
C ILE A 219 -10.82 8.49 -1.57
N TRP A 220 -10.01 8.85 -0.57
CA TRP A 220 -9.35 7.92 0.33
C TRP A 220 -9.65 8.30 1.76
N LYS A 221 -10.28 7.43 2.52
CA LYS A 221 -10.56 7.64 3.94
C LYS A 221 -9.27 7.55 4.73
N ALA A 222 -8.91 8.60 5.46
CA ALA A 222 -7.72 8.59 6.29
C ALA A 222 -7.87 7.55 7.43
N VAL A 223 -6.93 6.62 7.53
CA VAL A 223 -6.92 5.55 8.55
C VAL A 223 -5.73 5.68 9.49
N TYR A 224 -4.57 6.14 9.00
CA TYR A 224 -3.38 6.39 9.81
C TYR A 224 -2.68 7.68 9.40
N ILE A 225 -2.02 8.30 10.37
CA ILE A 225 -1.15 9.45 10.17
C ILE A 225 0.24 9.07 10.66
N ILE A 226 1.24 9.19 9.79
CA ILE A 226 2.65 8.96 10.10
C ILE A 226 3.33 10.31 10.15
N GLN A 227 3.94 10.65 11.27
CA GLN A 227 4.62 11.93 11.50
C GLN A 227 6.07 11.69 11.88
N LYS A 228 6.93 12.65 11.57
CA LYS A 228 8.30 12.64 12.09
C LYS A 228 8.28 12.86 13.60
N ALA A 229 9.01 12.02 14.33
CA ALA A 229 9.21 12.25 15.76
C ALA A 229 9.92 13.59 16.01
N GLY A 230 9.49 14.33 17.04
CA GLY A 230 10.08 15.64 17.37
C GLY A 230 9.45 16.83 16.64
N ALA A 231 8.42 16.62 15.81
CA ALA A 231 7.52 17.73 15.44
C ALA A 231 6.95 18.35 16.73
N GLN A 232 6.84 19.69 16.76
CA GLN A 232 6.58 20.51 17.94
C GLN A 232 5.61 19.86 18.95
N PRO A 233 5.87 20.01 20.26
CA PRO A 233 4.97 19.48 21.28
C PRO A 233 3.57 20.07 21.03
N MET A 234 2.64 19.20 20.68
CA MET A 234 1.24 19.58 20.53
C MET A 234 0.67 19.73 21.93
N TRP A 235 0.41 20.97 22.30
CA TRP A 235 -0.35 21.25 23.51
C TRP A 235 -1.75 20.65 23.32
N ASN A 236 -2.14 19.73 24.19
CA ASN A 236 -3.51 19.26 24.19
C ASN A 236 -4.43 20.38 24.77
N VAL A 237 -5.73 20.28 24.52
CA VAL A 237 -6.71 21.28 24.97
C VAL A 237 -6.63 21.49 26.48
N ASP A 238 -6.39 20.43 27.25
CA ASP A 238 -6.28 20.49 28.71
C ASP A 238 -5.03 21.26 29.16
N GLN A 239 -3.90 21.08 28.47
CA GLN A 239 -2.68 21.84 28.74
C GLN A 239 -2.84 23.32 28.41
N LEU A 240 -3.50 23.66 27.29
CA LEU A 240 -3.82 25.04 26.94
C LEU A 240 -4.80 25.66 27.94
N ALA A 241 -5.83 24.93 28.34
CA ALA A 241 -6.77 25.35 29.37
C ALA A 241 -6.05 25.62 30.71
N GLY A 242 -5.11 24.75 31.09
CA GLY A 242 -4.26 24.94 32.26
C GLY A 242 -3.42 26.21 32.21
N VAL A 243 -2.82 26.53 31.06
CA VAL A 243 -2.05 27.77 30.87
C VAL A 243 -2.95 29.00 30.92
N VAL A 244 -4.12 28.95 30.28
CA VAL A 244 -5.10 30.05 30.30
C VAL A 244 -5.59 30.32 31.72
N ASN A 245 -5.94 29.30 32.48
CA ASN A 245 -6.37 29.45 33.88
C ASN A 245 -5.26 30.04 34.74
N ASN A 246 -4.02 29.60 34.57
CA ASN A 246 -2.85 30.14 35.29
C ASN A 246 -2.66 31.64 34.98
N LEU A 247 -2.79 32.05 33.71
CA LEU A 247 -2.71 33.45 33.30
C LEU A 247 -3.84 34.28 33.89
N GLN A 248 -5.07 33.77 33.97
CA GLN A 248 -6.21 34.43 34.59
C GLN A 248 -5.98 34.66 36.09
N ASP A 249 -5.45 33.68 36.79
CA ASP A 249 -5.11 33.78 38.21
C ASP A 249 -4.01 34.83 38.45
N GLN A 250 -2.97 34.84 37.61
CA GLN A 250 -1.92 35.86 37.68
C GLN A 250 -2.47 37.27 37.46
N ILE A 251 -3.32 37.47 36.46
CA ILE A 251 -3.99 38.77 36.21
C ILE A 251 -4.85 39.20 37.41
N THR A 252 -5.58 38.25 37.98
CA THR A 252 -6.45 38.53 39.16
C THR A 252 -5.61 38.90 40.36
N ASN A 253 -4.51 38.23 40.61
CA ASN A 253 -3.58 38.55 41.70
C ASN A 253 -2.90 39.90 41.49
N MET A 254 -2.46 40.23 40.27
CA MET A 254 -1.91 41.56 39.96
C MET A 254 -2.92 42.69 40.20
N LYS A 255 -4.19 42.50 39.82
CA LYS A 255 -5.25 43.47 40.09
C LYS A 255 -5.49 43.67 41.59
N ARG A 256 -5.38 42.63 42.43
CA ARG A 256 -5.51 42.70 43.87
C ARG A 256 -4.36 43.43 44.56
N THR A 257 -3.14 43.37 44.00
CA THR A 257 -1.96 44.05 44.53
C THR A 257 -1.86 45.53 44.08
N MET A 258 -2.62 45.93 43.08
CA MET A 258 -2.66 47.33 42.58
C MET A 258 -3.79 48.18 43.18
N ASN A 259 -4.71 47.55 43.93
CA ASN A 259 -5.74 48.24 44.72
C ASN A 259 -5.39 48.15 46.22
#